data_58c874ddf0619228851ee2e220b86d2a
#
_entry.id   58c874ddf0619228851ee2e220b86d2a
#
_cell.length_a   1.000
_cell.length_b   1.000
_cell.length_c   1.000
_cell.angle_alpha   90.00
_cell.angle_beta   90.00
_cell.angle_gamma   90.00
#
_symmetry.space_group_name_H-M   'P 1'
#
loop_
_entity.id
_entity.type
_entity.pdbx_description
1 polymer ?
#
loop_
_entity_poly.entity_id
_entity_poly.type
_entity_poly.pdbx_seq_one_letter_code
_entity_poly.pdbx_strand_id
1 'polypeptide(L)'
;MTSEYRTAYVYVRDAFAGILEETDEGYSFRYTESYLSDSDNPSVSLTLPKQAEPYFSRTLFPFFDGLIPEGWLLSVVSRNWKIDPRDRFGLLLVACKDCIGAVIIREAQI
;
A
#
# COMPACT_ATOMS: atom_id res chain seq x y z
N MET A 1 14.98 -20.02 3.00
CA MET A 1 15.47 -18.65 2.86
C MET A 1 14.35 -17.66 3.18
N THR A 2 14.65 -16.70 3.99
CA THR A 2 13.66 -15.71 4.39
C THR A 2 13.53 -14.64 3.32
N SER A 3 12.30 -14.36 2.92
CA SER A 3 12.06 -13.26 1.99
C SER A 3 12.27 -11.93 2.69
N GLU A 4 12.99 -11.03 2.05
CA GLU A 4 13.17 -9.69 2.55
C GLU A 4 12.05 -8.75 2.06
N TYR A 5 11.17 -9.26 1.20
CA TYR A 5 10.12 -8.45 0.62
C TYR A 5 8.88 -8.48 1.49
N ARG A 6 8.29 -7.31 1.65
CA ARG A 6 7.10 -7.15 2.48
C ARG A 6 5.86 -7.13 1.60
N THR A 7 4.75 -7.53 2.20
CA THR A 7 3.45 -7.56 1.53
C THR A 7 2.46 -6.80 2.37
N ALA A 8 1.61 -6.02 1.71
CA ALA A 8 0.55 -5.28 2.36
C ALA A 8 -0.79 -5.59 1.70
N TYR A 9 -1.82 -5.66 2.51
CA TYR A 9 -3.19 -5.83 2.02
C TYR A 9 -3.86 -4.48 1.95
N VAL A 10 -4.53 -4.22 0.84
CA VAL A 10 -5.21 -2.95 0.56
C VAL A 10 -6.71 -3.18 0.65
N TYR A 11 -7.38 -2.39 1.49
CA TYR A 11 -8.82 -2.46 1.68
C TYR A 11 -9.45 -1.15 1.25
N VAL A 12 -10.62 -1.25 0.63
CA VAL A 12 -11.44 -0.09 0.28
C VAL A 12 -12.80 -0.30 0.92
N ARG A 13 -13.17 0.58 1.85
CA ARG A 13 -14.44 0.47 2.58
C ARG A 13 -14.66 -0.93 3.15
N ASP A 14 -13.61 -1.46 3.80
CA ASP A 14 -13.60 -2.78 4.44
C ASP A 14 -13.59 -3.96 3.47
N ALA A 15 -13.59 -3.72 2.17
CA ALA A 15 -13.48 -4.79 1.17
C ALA A 15 -12.00 -5.00 0.83
N PHE A 16 -11.57 -6.26 0.84
CA PHE A 16 -10.20 -6.62 0.48
C PHE A 16 -10.00 -6.41 -1.01
N ALA A 17 -9.35 -5.30 -1.37
CA ALA A 17 -9.25 -4.87 -2.75
C ALA A 17 -8.04 -5.45 -3.48
N GLY A 18 -6.90 -5.52 -2.82
CA GLY A 18 -5.71 -5.96 -3.53
C GLY A 18 -4.50 -6.17 -2.63
N ILE A 19 -3.40 -6.53 -3.26
CA ILE A 19 -2.15 -6.86 -2.59
C ILE A 19 -1.03 -6.00 -3.16
N LEU A 20 -0.37 -5.26 -2.27
CA LEU A 20 0.78 -4.43 -2.62
C LEU A 20 2.02 -5.13 -2.10
N GLU A 21 2.98 -5.40 -2.98
CA GLU A 21 4.17 -6.17 -2.63
C GLU A 21 5.44 -5.47 -3.06
N GLU A 22 6.51 -5.66 -2.28
CA GLU A 22 7.85 -5.31 -2.70
C GLU A 22 8.38 -6.41 -3.61
N THR A 23 9.16 -6.05 -4.62
CA THR A 23 9.79 -7.01 -5.54
C THR A 23 11.26 -6.66 -5.72
N ASP A 24 11.98 -7.52 -6.43
CA ASP A 24 13.39 -7.26 -6.77
C ASP A 24 13.58 -5.94 -7.50
N GLU A 25 12.61 -5.55 -8.29
CA GLU A 25 12.74 -4.39 -9.17
C GLU A 25 11.91 -3.19 -8.70
N GLY A 26 11.25 -3.32 -7.55
CA GLY A 26 10.42 -2.25 -7.04
C GLY A 26 9.20 -2.75 -6.33
N TYR A 27 8.03 -2.51 -6.92
CA TYR A 27 6.75 -2.83 -6.29
C TYR A 27 5.77 -3.39 -7.30
N SER A 28 4.80 -4.17 -6.79
CA SER A 28 3.69 -4.62 -7.61
C SER A 28 2.38 -4.45 -6.83
N PHE A 29 1.30 -4.21 -7.56
CA PHE A 29 -0.04 -4.14 -6.98
C PHE A 29 -1.00 -4.90 -7.88
N ARG A 30 -1.80 -5.78 -7.29
CA ARG A 30 -2.82 -6.52 -8.02
C ARG A 30 -4.12 -6.54 -7.25
N TYR A 31 -5.21 -6.47 -7.97
CA TYR A 31 -6.54 -6.58 -7.38
C TYR A 31 -6.87 -8.03 -7.08
N THR A 32 -7.68 -8.27 -6.06
CA THR A 32 -8.19 -9.63 -5.80
C THR A 32 -9.32 -9.92 -6.79
N GLU A 33 -9.52 -11.22 -7.07
CA GLU A 33 -10.58 -11.62 -7.99
C GLU A 33 -11.96 -11.26 -7.45
N SER A 34 -12.18 -11.46 -6.16
CA SER A 34 -13.47 -11.14 -5.56
C SER A 34 -13.80 -9.65 -5.66
N TYR A 35 -12.79 -8.80 -5.52
CA TYR A 35 -12.99 -7.37 -5.65
C TYR A 35 -13.31 -6.99 -7.10
N LEU A 36 -12.60 -7.59 -8.05
CA LEU A 36 -12.81 -7.33 -9.48
C LEU A 36 -14.18 -7.80 -9.96
N SER A 37 -14.69 -8.89 -9.38
CA SER A 37 -15.96 -9.46 -9.83
C SER A 37 -17.17 -8.62 -9.46
N ASP A 38 -17.03 -7.71 -8.50
CA ASP A 38 -18.13 -6.82 -8.12
C ASP A 38 -17.95 -5.49 -8.83
N SER A 39 -18.76 -5.25 -9.84
CA SER A 39 -18.68 -4.04 -10.65
C SER A 39 -18.98 -2.76 -9.87
N ASP A 40 -19.62 -2.88 -8.71
CA ASP A 40 -19.91 -1.73 -7.85
C ASP A 40 -18.69 -1.27 -7.07
N ASN A 41 -17.67 -2.13 -6.96
CA ASN A 41 -16.45 -1.75 -6.26
C ASN A 41 -15.65 -0.74 -7.08
N PRO A 42 -15.26 0.39 -6.48
CA PRO A 42 -14.48 1.38 -7.23
C PRO A 42 -13.02 0.95 -7.34
N SER A 43 -12.31 1.54 -8.30
CA SER A 43 -10.87 1.40 -8.37
C SER A 43 -10.26 2.00 -7.11
N VAL A 44 -9.11 1.45 -6.67
CA VAL A 44 -8.38 2.00 -5.54
C VAL A 44 -7.98 3.45 -5.80
N SER A 45 -7.62 3.74 -7.05
CA SER A 45 -7.22 5.07 -7.48
C SER A 45 -7.53 5.21 -8.97
N LEU A 46 -7.70 6.45 -9.42
CA LEU A 46 -7.86 6.73 -10.85
C LEU A 46 -6.65 6.30 -11.66
N THR A 47 -5.47 6.28 -11.04
CA THR A 47 -4.24 5.86 -11.70
C THR A 47 -4.02 4.35 -11.64
N LEU A 48 -4.86 3.65 -10.91
CA LEU A 48 -4.80 2.19 -10.77
C LEU A 48 -6.18 1.59 -11.03
N PRO A 49 -6.70 1.74 -12.26
CA PRO A 49 -8.02 1.18 -12.57
C PRO A 49 -8.05 -0.33 -12.41
N LYS A 50 -9.23 -0.87 -12.16
CA LYS A 50 -9.42 -2.31 -11.94
C LYS A 50 -9.01 -3.08 -13.19
N GLN A 51 -8.15 -4.09 -13.01
CA GLN A 51 -7.75 -5.00 -14.08
C GLN A 51 -7.22 -6.28 -13.45
N ALA A 52 -7.25 -7.37 -14.22
CA ALA A 52 -6.78 -8.67 -13.74
C ALA A 52 -5.25 -8.73 -13.66
N GLU A 53 -4.57 -8.05 -14.56
CA GLU A 53 -3.11 -8.04 -14.60
C GLU A 53 -2.55 -7.16 -13.49
N PRO A 54 -1.42 -7.56 -12.88
CA PRO A 54 -0.79 -6.72 -11.86
C PRO A 54 -0.14 -5.49 -12.46
N TYR A 55 0.00 -4.46 -11.63
CA TYR A 55 0.76 -3.27 -11.94
C TYR A 55 2.16 -3.41 -11.37
N PHE A 56 3.16 -2.85 -12.05
CA PHE A 56 4.55 -2.85 -11.60
C PHE A 56 5.10 -1.43 -11.63
N SER A 57 5.98 -1.11 -10.67
CA SER A 57 6.62 0.18 -10.62
C SER A 57 7.96 0.05 -9.90
N ARG A 58 8.96 0.80 -10.35
CA ARG A 58 10.27 0.80 -9.70
C ARG A 58 10.24 1.55 -8.37
N THR A 59 9.35 2.51 -8.26
CA THR A 59 9.16 3.26 -7.02
C THR A 59 7.77 2.95 -6.48
N LEU A 60 7.53 3.28 -5.20
CA LEU A 60 6.22 3.10 -4.65
C LEU A 60 5.21 3.89 -5.48
N PHE A 61 4.09 3.27 -5.82
CA PHE A 61 3.08 3.91 -6.65
C PHE A 61 2.70 5.26 -6.07
N PRO A 62 2.62 6.31 -6.89
CA PRO A 62 2.31 7.65 -6.38
C PRO A 62 1.07 7.73 -5.51
N PHE A 63 0.04 6.96 -5.83
CA PHE A 63 -1.16 6.93 -5.01
C PHE A 63 -0.85 6.49 -3.57
N PHE A 64 -0.09 5.41 -3.43
CA PHE A 64 0.25 4.90 -2.10
C PHE A 64 1.24 5.81 -1.39
N ASP A 65 2.22 6.31 -2.11
CA ASP A 65 3.20 7.22 -1.53
C ASP A 65 2.52 8.49 -1.01
N GLY A 66 1.50 8.96 -1.73
CA GLY A 66 0.76 10.14 -1.35
C GLY A 66 -0.11 9.96 -0.10
N LEU A 67 -0.31 8.74 0.36
CA LEU A 67 -1.05 8.49 1.59
C LEU A 67 -0.21 8.80 2.84
N ILE A 68 1.09 8.99 2.69
CA ILE A 68 1.99 9.30 3.81
C ILE A 68 1.96 10.81 4.03
N PRO A 69 1.42 11.29 5.19
CA PRO A 69 1.35 12.73 5.44
C PRO A 69 2.75 13.31 5.69
N GLU A 70 3.09 14.38 5.01
CA GLU A 70 4.42 14.99 5.12
C GLU A 70 4.72 15.51 6.52
N GLY A 71 3.79 16.25 7.10
CA GLY A 71 4.00 16.79 8.45
C GLY A 71 4.11 15.70 9.50
N TRP A 72 3.31 14.65 9.34
CA TRP A 72 3.34 13.49 10.22
C TRP A 72 4.70 12.80 10.16
N LEU A 73 5.28 12.71 8.96
CA LEU A 73 6.54 12.04 8.74
C LEU A 73 7.67 12.62 9.59
N LEU A 74 7.78 13.94 9.60
CA LEU A 74 8.83 14.59 10.38
C LEU A 74 8.67 14.32 11.88
N SER A 75 7.43 14.33 12.35
CA SER A 75 7.15 14.06 13.75
C SER A 75 7.50 12.64 14.16
N VAL A 76 7.12 11.67 13.31
CA VAL A 76 7.33 10.25 13.62
C VAL A 76 8.81 9.91 13.56
N VAL A 77 9.52 10.40 12.55
CA VAL A 77 10.95 10.10 12.40
C VAL A 77 11.74 10.69 13.56
N SER A 78 11.39 11.88 14.03
CA SER A 78 12.10 12.50 15.13
C SER A 78 11.85 11.78 16.46
N ARG A 79 10.75 11.06 16.59
CA ARG A 79 10.41 10.34 17.82
C ARG A 79 10.89 8.89 17.80
N ASN A 80 11.02 8.32 16.63
CA ASN A 80 11.35 6.90 16.49
C ASN A 80 12.51 6.74 15.51
N TRP A 81 13.71 6.67 16.06
CA TRP A 81 14.92 6.57 15.27
C TRP A 81 15.04 5.25 14.49
N LYS A 82 14.19 4.27 14.80
CA LYS A 82 14.18 2.99 14.08
C LYS A 82 13.48 3.10 12.73
N ILE A 83 12.75 4.16 12.51
CA ILE A 83 12.07 4.35 11.23
C ILE A 83 13.00 5.07 10.26
N ASP A 84 13.29 4.42 9.14
CA ASP A 84 14.10 5.01 8.08
C ASP A 84 13.20 5.90 7.22
N PRO A 85 13.47 7.22 7.15
CA PRO A 85 12.63 8.11 6.36
C PRO A 85 12.67 7.82 4.86
N ARG A 86 13.63 7.01 4.41
CA ARG A 86 13.71 6.62 3.00
C ARG A 86 12.93 5.36 2.70
N ASP A 87 12.50 4.65 3.73
CA ASP A 87 11.72 3.42 3.57
C ASP A 87 10.24 3.77 3.40
N ARG A 88 9.88 4.13 2.18
CA ARG A 88 8.51 4.58 1.89
C ARG A 88 7.47 3.52 2.19
N PHE A 89 7.78 2.25 1.90
CA PHE A 89 6.85 1.16 2.17
C PHE A 89 6.60 1.00 3.67
N GLY A 90 7.67 1.02 4.46
CA GLY A 90 7.53 0.93 5.91
C GLY A 90 6.74 2.10 6.50
N LEU A 91 7.00 3.30 5.98
CA LEU A 91 6.26 4.49 6.41
C LEU A 91 4.78 4.38 6.05
N LEU A 92 4.48 3.84 4.87
CA LEU A 92 3.10 3.62 4.46
C LEU A 92 2.38 2.68 5.42
N LEU A 93 3.02 1.58 5.80
CA LEU A 93 2.42 0.61 6.71
C LEU A 93 2.10 1.23 8.07
N VAL A 94 2.97 2.11 8.56
CA VAL A 94 2.75 2.78 9.84
C VAL A 94 1.68 3.86 9.69
N ALA A 95 1.76 4.68 8.65
CA ALA A 95 0.87 5.82 8.46
C ALA A 95 -0.56 5.38 8.18
N CYS A 96 -0.72 4.30 7.41
CA CYS A 96 -2.04 3.89 6.94
C CYS A 96 -2.67 2.78 7.77
N LYS A 97 -2.07 2.45 8.89
CA LYS A 97 -2.66 1.50 9.82
C LYS A 97 -3.99 2.02 10.34
N ASP A 98 -4.05 3.32 10.60
CA ASP A 98 -5.24 3.99 11.11
C ASP A 98 -5.62 5.18 10.23
N CYS A 99 -5.45 5.04 8.93
CA CYS A 99 -5.79 6.11 7.99
C CYS A 99 -7.24 6.51 8.07
N ILE A 100 -7.49 7.79 7.92
CA ILE A 100 -8.84 8.31 7.77
C ILE A 100 -9.13 8.30 6.26
N GLY A 101 -10.24 7.67 5.88
CA GLY A 101 -10.63 7.62 4.48
C GLY A 101 -11.07 6.23 4.06
N ALA A 102 -11.32 6.06 2.78
CA ALA A 102 -11.85 4.81 2.25
C ALA A 102 -10.79 3.71 2.11
N VAL A 103 -9.53 4.10 1.93
CA VAL A 103 -8.45 3.14 1.70
C VAL A 103 -7.67 2.88 2.97
N ILE A 104 -7.50 1.62 3.32
CA ILE A 104 -6.74 1.19 4.50
C ILE A 104 -5.67 0.21 4.04
N ILE A 105 -4.46 0.38 4.57
CA ILE A 105 -3.32 -0.47 4.26
C ILE A 105 -2.93 -1.24 5.51
N ARG A 106 -2.83 -2.56 5.40
CA ARG A 106 -2.43 -3.40 6.53
C ARG A 106 -1.28 -4.30 6.12
N GLU A 107 -0.30 -4.44 7.00
CA GLU A 107 0.80 -5.37 6.75
C GLU A 107 0.26 -6.79 6.74
N ALA A 108 0.65 -7.57 5.73
CA ALA A 108 0.25 -8.97 5.67
C ALA A 108 0.96 -9.76 6.75
N GLN A 109 0.21 -10.59 7.45
CA GLN A 109 0.75 -11.46 8.47
C GLN A 109 0.96 -12.85 7.87
N ILE A 110 2.16 -13.36 8.01
CA ILE A 110 2.50 -14.66 7.45
C ILE A 110 2.67 -15.66 8.56
#